data_a11079d6849592b89f889f7e559bff70
#
_entry.id   a11079d6849592b89f889f7e559bff70
#
_cell.length_a   1.000
_cell.length_b   1.000
_cell.length_c   1.000
_cell.angle_alpha   90.00
_cell.angle_beta   90.00
_cell.angle_gamma   90.00
#
_symmetry.space_group_name_H-M   'P 1'
#
loop_
_entity.id
_entity.type
_entity.pdbx_description
1 polymer ?
#
loop_
_entity_poly.entity_id
_entity_poly.type
_entity_poly.pdbx_seq_one_letter_code
_entity_poly.pdbx_strand_id
1 'polypeptide(L)'
;MKARLPKGYNQGGIGNFQQLAAKAQKMQEDMQKVTEELEAKEYSMSTGGNLVVATVTGKMEIKSLHIAPEVVDKDDIEMLTDLITAAVNGALHLASEDKDKAMGDISSGLRIPGVF
;
A
#
# COMPACT_ATOMS: atom_id res chain seq x y z
N MET A 1 -30.11 39.58 5.90
CA MET A 1 -29.68 39.42 5.72
C MET A 1 -29.20 39.07 5.36
N LYS A 2 -29.05 39.10 5.32
CA LYS A 2 -28.59 38.71 5.09
C LYS A 2 -27.54 38.21 5.11
N ALA A 3 -27.21 37.62 5.68
CA ALA A 3 -26.10 36.76 5.56
C ALA A 3 -25.88 36.34 4.15
N ARG A 4 -25.88 37.19 3.36
CA ARG A 4 -25.69 36.91 1.97
C ARG A 4 -24.25 37.09 1.57
N LEU A 5 -23.72 36.08 0.85
CA LEU A 5 -22.35 36.15 0.41
C LEU A 5 -22.19 37.17 -0.71
N PRO A 6 -21.02 37.80 -0.82
CA PRO A 6 -20.76 38.68 -1.94
C PRO A 6 -20.93 37.97 -3.26
N LYS A 7 -21.34 38.71 -4.25
CA LYS A 7 -21.58 38.15 -5.53
C LYS A 7 -20.35 37.50 -6.13
N GLY A 8 -19.22 38.17 -6.03
CA GLY A 8 -17.97 37.62 -6.51
C GLY A 8 -17.57 36.36 -5.78
N TYR A 9 -17.86 36.33 -4.50
CA TYR A 9 -17.56 35.17 -3.71
C TYR A 9 -18.34 33.95 -4.17
N ASN A 10 -19.63 34.14 -4.46
CA ASN A 10 -20.45 33.05 -4.94
C ASN A 10 -19.94 32.46 -6.24
N GLN A 11 -19.56 33.31 -7.16
CA GLN A 11 -19.03 32.84 -8.44
C GLN A 11 -17.70 32.13 -8.24
N GLY A 12 -16.86 32.70 -7.39
CA GLY A 12 -15.60 32.06 -7.10
C GLY A 12 -15.80 30.74 -6.38
N GLY A 13 -16.82 30.67 -5.52
CA GLY A 13 -17.12 29.44 -4.81
C GLY A 13 -17.56 28.32 -5.73
N ILE A 14 -18.37 28.66 -6.71
CA ILE A 14 -18.85 27.67 -7.66
C ILE A 14 -17.66 27.14 -8.51
N GLY A 15 -16.84 28.06 -9.01
CA GLY A 15 -15.69 27.65 -9.80
C GLY A 15 -14.72 26.82 -9.00
N ASN A 16 -14.47 27.23 -7.76
CA ASN A 16 -13.57 26.49 -6.89
C ASN A 16 -14.15 25.14 -6.53
N PHE A 17 -15.44 25.05 -6.36
CA PHE A 17 -16.09 23.80 -6.06
C PHE A 17 -15.90 22.81 -7.19
N GLN A 18 -16.05 23.25 -8.43
CA GLN A 18 -15.83 22.38 -9.57
C GLN A 18 -14.39 21.92 -9.65
N GLN A 19 -13.44 22.82 -9.38
CA GLN A 19 -12.04 22.46 -9.37
C GLN A 19 -11.73 21.48 -8.25
N LEU A 20 -12.31 21.69 -7.08
CA LEU A 20 -12.11 20.79 -5.96
C LEU A 20 -12.72 19.42 -6.25
N ALA A 21 -13.88 19.40 -6.88
CA ALA A 21 -14.52 18.14 -7.23
C ALA A 21 -13.68 17.37 -8.24
N ALA A 22 -13.13 18.07 -9.23
CA ALA A 22 -12.27 17.43 -10.21
C ALA A 22 -10.99 16.89 -9.56
N LYS A 23 -10.42 17.65 -8.64
CA LYS A 23 -9.24 17.22 -7.92
C LYS A 23 -9.51 16.00 -7.07
N ALA A 24 -10.64 16.01 -6.36
CA ALA A 24 -11.02 14.89 -5.51
C ALA A 24 -11.24 13.64 -6.35
N GLN A 25 -11.89 13.79 -7.51
CA GLN A 25 -12.11 12.67 -8.39
C GLN A 25 -10.80 12.11 -8.92
N LYS A 26 -9.89 13.00 -9.32
CA LYS A 26 -8.60 12.56 -9.81
C LYS A 26 -7.80 11.85 -8.72
N MET A 27 -7.85 12.39 -7.51
CA MET A 27 -7.17 11.75 -6.39
C MET A 27 -7.72 10.37 -6.13
N GLN A 28 -9.03 10.23 -6.21
CA GLN A 28 -9.68 8.94 -6.02
C GLN A 28 -9.26 7.96 -7.10
N GLU A 29 -9.19 8.41 -8.34
CA GLU A 29 -8.71 7.59 -9.45
C GLU A 29 -7.26 7.17 -9.24
N ASP A 30 -6.42 8.12 -8.79
CA ASP A 30 -5.02 7.84 -8.53
C ASP A 30 -4.87 6.81 -7.40
N MET A 31 -5.68 6.95 -6.36
CA MET A 31 -5.65 6.00 -5.25
C MET A 31 -6.06 4.60 -5.71
N GLN A 32 -7.09 4.53 -6.54
CA GLN A 32 -7.54 3.25 -7.06
C GLN A 32 -6.46 2.61 -7.94
N LYS A 33 -5.85 3.41 -8.79
CA LYS A 33 -4.80 2.92 -9.67
C LYS A 33 -3.60 2.42 -8.89
N VAL A 34 -3.18 3.18 -7.88
CA VAL A 34 -2.06 2.78 -7.05
C VAL A 34 -2.40 1.52 -6.26
N THR A 35 -3.63 1.44 -5.76
CA THR A 35 -4.07 0.25 -5.05
C THR A 35 -3.99 -0.98 -5.93
N GLU A 36 -4.45 -0.87 -7.17
CA GLU A 36 -4.38 -1.98 -8.11
C GLU A 36 -2.95 -2.37 -8.42
N GLU A 37 -2.08 -1.38 -8.58
CA GLU A 37 -0.66 -1.64 -8.82
C GLU A 37 -0.01 -2.35 -7.64
N LEU A 38 -0.34 -1.89 -6.42
CA LEU A 38 0.20 -2.50 -5.22
C LEU A 38 -0.30 -3.93 -5.03
N GLU A 39 -1.56 -4.17 -5.37
CA GLU A 39 -2.15 -5.50 -5.25
C GLU A 39 -1.48 -6.50 -6.18
N ALA A 40 -0.95 -6.01 -7.29
CA ALA A 40 -0.25 -6.85 -8.25
C ALA A 40 1.22 -7.05 -7.89
N LYS A 41 1.76 -6.24 -6.98
CA LYS A 41 3.17 -6.36 -6.57
C LYS A 41 3.37 -7.56 -5.68
N GLU A 42 4.60 -8.04 -5.67
CA GLU A 42 4.99 -9.15 -4.82
C GLU A 42 6.09 -8.69 -3.88
N TYR A 43 6.03 -9.17 -2.67
CA TYR A 43 6.99 -8.85 -1.63
C TYR A 43 7.53 -10.13 -1.06
N SER A 44 8.85 -10.25 -0.99
CA SER A 44 9.48 -11.47 -0.51
C SER A 44 10.37 -11.17 0.68
N MET A 45 10.42 -12.13 1.59
CA MET A 45 11.32 -12.05 2.75
C MET A 45 11.90 -13.42 2.96
N SER A 46 13.21 -13.48 3.17
CA SER A 46 13.88 -14.74 3.46
C SER A 46 14.40 -14.74 4.88
N THR A 47 14.39 -15.90 5.48
CA THR A 47 14.94 -16.08 6.82
C THR A 47 15.89 -17.30 6.80
N GLY A 48 16.80 -17.32 7.76
CA GLY A 48 17.77 -18.41 7.87
C GLY A 48 18.71 -18.50 6.69
N GLY A 49 19.07 -17.37 6.07
CA GLY A 49 19.97 -17.40 4.93
C GLY A 49 19.33 -18.05 3.70
N ASN A 50 18.10 -17.69 3.41
CA ASN A 50 17.32 -18.20 2.27
C ASN A 50 16.81 -19.63 2.49
N LEU A 51 16.83 -20.12 3.71
CA LEU A 51 16.25 -21.43 4.00
C LEU A 51 14.74 -21.40 3.91
N VAL A 52 14.14 -20.28 4.26
CA VAL A 52 12.70 -20.08 4.13
C VAL A 52 12.49 -18.74 3.42
N VAL A 53 11.71 -18.77 2.34
CA VAL A 53 11.38 -17.56 1.58
C VAL A 53 9.87 -17.48 1.45
N ALA A 54 9.29 -16.41 1.95
CA ALA A 54 7.85 -16.17 1.82
C ALA A 54 7.64 -15.07 0.80
N THR A 55 6.70 -15.26 -0.10
CA THR A 55 6.31 -14.25 -1.07
C THR A 55 4.83 -13.97 -0.89
N VAL A 56 4.50 -12.70 -0.70
CA VAL A 56 3.11 -12.27 -0.53
C VAL A 56 2.77 -11.25 -1.61
N THR A 57 1.48 -11.08 -1.84
CA THR A 57 1.00 -10.05 -2.76
C THR A 57 0.58 -8.81 -1.98
N GLY A 58 0.38 -7.71 -2.70
CA GLY A 58 -0.14 -6.50 -2.07
C GLY A 58 -1.54 -6.66 -1.52
N LYS A 59 -2.22 -7.75 -1.85
CA LYS A 59 -3.52 -8.07 -1.24
C LYS A 59 -3.37 -8.72 0.13
N MET A 60 -2.14 -8.81 0.63
CA MET A 60 -1.86 -9.44 1.92
C MET A 60 -2.15 -10.94 1.91
N GLU A 61 -1.89 -11.56 0.77
CA GLU A 61 -2.05 -13.01 0.61
C GLU A 61 -0.70 -13.64 0.33
N ILE A 62 -0.48 -14.80 0.89
CA ILE A 62 0.75 -15.56 0.62
C ILE A 62 0.62 -16.16 -0.77
N LYS A 63 1.54 -15.79 -1.65
CA LYS A 63 1.57 -16.34 -2.99
C LYS A 63 2.34 -17.65 -3.02
N SER A 64 3.48 -17.68 -2.35
CA SER A 64 4.30 -18.88 -2.30
C SER A 64 5.12 -18.90 -1.03
N LEU A 65 5.51 -20.09 -0.65
CA LEU A 65 6.34 -20.31 0.51
C LEU A 65 7.35 -21.38 0.13
N HIS A 66 8.62 -21.00 0.09
CA HIS A 66 9.69 -21.92 -0.23
C HIS A 66 10.40 -22.30 1.06
N ILE A 67 10.56 -23.61 1.27
CA ILE A 67 11.22 -24.13 2.45
C ILE A 67 12.31 -25.08 1.97
N ALA A 68 13.56 -24.78 2.32
CA ALA A 68 14.67 -25.65 1.98
C ALA A 68 14.56 -26.94 2.79
N PRO A 69 14.81 -28.10 2.17
CA PRO A 69 14.69 -29.36 2.91
C PRO A 69 15.58 -29.43 4.14
N GLU A 70 16.67 -28.69 4.16
CA GLU A 70 17.63 -28.72 5.27
C GLU A 70 17.02 -28.27 6.59
N VAL A 71 15.98 -27.42 6.56
CA VAL A 71 15.35 -26.94 7.79
C VAL A 71 14.19 -27.79 8.24
N VAL A 72 13.81 -28.78 7.44
CA VAL A 72 12.70 -29.64 7.80
C VAL A 72 13.24 -30.77 8.65
N ASP A 73 13.26 -30.53 9.96
CA ASP A 73 13.80 -31.45 10.94
C ASP A 73 12.70 -31.75 11.97
N LYS A 74 12.29 -33.00 11.98
CA LYS A 74 11.18 -33.39 12.88
C LYS A 74 11.53 -33.23 14.34
N ASP A 75 12.83 -33.13 14.65
CA ASP A 75 13.28 -32.95 16.03
C ASP A 75 13.42 -31.47 16.39
N ASP A 76 13.25 -30.58 15.43
CA ASP A 76 13.34 -29.15 15.68
C ASP A 76 12.25 -28.41 14.89
N ILE A 77 11.02 -28.75 15.18
CA ILE A 77 9.87 -28.12 14.50
C ILE A 77 9.76 -26.65 14.92
N GLU A 78 10.19 -26.33 16.14
CA GLU A 78 10.11 -24.96 16.62
C GLU A 78 10.94 -24.02 15.78
N MET A 79 12.14 -24.43 15.40
CA MET A 79 12.98 -23.60 14.52
C MET A 79 12.32 -23.36 13.18
N LEU A 80 11.75 -24.40 12.59
CA LEU A 80 11.05 -24.27 11.31
C LEU A 80 9.87 -23.32 11.43
N THR A 81 9.10 -23.46 12.49
CA THR A 81 7.95 -22.60 12.75
C THR A 81 8.37 -21.14 12.88
N ASP A 82 9.45 -20.90 13.63
CA ASP A 82 9.94 -19.55 13.83
C ASP A 82 10.43 -18.92 12.53
N LEU A 83 11.13 -19.70 11.70
CA LEU A 83 11.62 -19.18 10.42
C LEU A 83 10.46 -18.85 9.48
N ILE A 84 9.45 -19.70 9.42
CA ILE A 84 8.27 -19.46 8.57
C ILE A 84 7.53 -18.23 9.07
N THR A 85 7.30 -18.14 10.36
CA THR A 85 6.58 -17.01 10.95
C THR A 85 7.29 -15.71 10.66
N ALA A 86 8.60 -15.68 10.85
CA ALA A 86 9.38 -14.47 10.59
C ALA A 86 9.35 -14.10 9.12
N ALA A 87 9.45 -15.07 8.23
CA ALA A 87 9.45 -14.80 6.79
C ALA A 87 8.11 -14.23 6.35
N VAL A 88 7.02 -14.87 6.76
CA VAL A 88 5.66 -14.42 6.38
C VAL A 88 5.38 -13.05 6.95
N ASN A 89 5.64 -12.84 8.23
CA ASN A 89 5.39 -11.55 8.86
C ASN A 89 6.25 -10.45 8.26
N GLY A 90 7.49 -10.77 7.95
CA GLY A 90 8.39 -9.81 7.29
C GLY A 90 7.89 -9.40 5.92
N ALA A 91 7.44 -10.37 5.12
CA ALA A 91 6.93 -10.08 3.79
C ALA A 91 5.65 -9.24 3.88
N LEU A 92 4.74 -9.59 4.80
CA LEU A 92 3.52 -8.81 5.00
C LEU A 92 3.83 -7.40 5.47
N HIS A 93 4.85 -7.25 6.31
CA HIS A 93 5.26 -5.93 6.78
C HIS A 93 5.77 -5.07 5.63
N LEU A 94 6.54 -5.65 4.73
CA LEU A 94 7.03 -4.93 3.55
C LEU A 94 5.86 -4.45 2.69
N ALA A 95 4.87 -5.31 2.49
CA ALA A 95 3.69 -4.95 1.70
C ALA A 95 2.91 -3.82 2.39
N SER A 96 2.77 -3.90 3.71
CA SER A 96 2.05 -2.91 4.47
C SER A 96 2.75 -1.56 4.44
N GLU A 97 4.07 -1.56 4.60
CA GLU A 97 4.85 -0.32 4.56
C GLU A 97 4.74 0.35 3.20
N ASP A 98 4.84 -0.43 2.13
CA ASP A 98 4.77 0.12 0.78
C ASP A 98 3.40 0.73 0.53
N LYS A 99 2.35 0.07 0.99
CA LYS A 99 1.00 0.57 0.86
C LYS A 99 0.81 1.87 1.63
N ASP A 100 1.26 1.90 2.87
CA ASP A 100 1.13 3.09 3.72
C ASP A 100 1.87 4.27 3.10
N LYS A 101 3.06 4.01 2.58
CA LYS A 101 3.85 5.06 1.95
C LYS A 101 3.16 5.59 0.70
N ALA A 102 2.64 4.70 -0.13
CA ALA A 102 1.98 5.11 -1.37
C ALA A 102 0.72 5.92 -1.08
N MET A 103 -0.06 5.48 -0.09
CA MET A 103 -1.27 6.20 0.29
C MET A 103 -0.95 7.54 0.93
N GLY A 104 0.10 7.59 1.73
CA GLY A 104 0.55 8.85 2.32
C GLY A 104 1.02 9.83 1.26
N ASP A 105 1.73 9.36 0.25
CA ASP A 105 2.18 10.21 -0.84
C ASP A 105 0.99 10.80 -1.60
N ILE A 106 -0.03 10.01 -1.86
CA ILE A 106 -1.23 10.50 -2.54
C ILE A 106 -1.93 11.53 -1.67
N SER A 107 -2.11 11.23 -0.40
CA SER A 107 -2.80 12.12 0.54
C SER A 107 -2.10 13.46 0.67
N SER A 108 -0.77 13.45 0.61
CA SER A 108 0.01 14.70 0.70
C SER A 108 0.15 15.39 -0.64
N GLY A 109 -0.33 14.77 -1.72
CA GLY A 109 -0.23 15.35 -3.06
C GLY A 109 1.09 15.13 -3.74
N LEU A 110 1.97 14.33 -3.15
CA LEU A 110 3.32 14.14 -3.72
C LEU A 110 3.30 13.37 -5.02
N ARG A 111 2.31 12.52 -5.21
CA ARG A 111 2.24 11.69 -6.40
C ARG A 111 1.36 12.26 -7.50
N ILE A 112 0.76 13.40 -7.27
CA ILE A 112 -0.14 14.01 -8.25
C ILE A 112 0.69 14.82 -9.24
N PRO A 113 0.66 14.48 -10.52
CA PRO A 113 1.41 15.24 -11.52
C PRO A 113 0.90 16.67 -11.58
N GLY A 114 1.82 17.60 -11.75
CA GLY A 114 1.48 19.00 -11.89
C GLY A 114 1.38 19.75 -10.59
N VAL A 115 1.47 19.07 -9.47
CA VAL A 115 1.49 19.71 -8.17
C VAL A 115 2.87 20.26 -7.85
N PHE A 116 3.88 19.65 -8.41
CA PHE A 116 5.27 20.06 -8.21
C PHE A 116 5.94 20.36 -9.52
#